data_1ea1f8e4cb88ff8f6102d35f09fc0fe7
#
_entry.id   1ea1f8e4cb88ff8f6102d35f09fc0fe7
#
_cell.length_a   1.000
_cell.length_b   1.000
_cell.length_c   1.000
_cell.angle_alpha   90.00
_cell.angle_beta   90.00
_cell.angle_gamma   90.00
#
_symmetry.space_group_name_H-M   'P 1'
#
loop_
_entity.id
_entity.type
_entity.pdbx_description
1 polymer ?
#
loop_
_entity_poly.entity_id
_entity_poly.type
_entity_poly.pdbx_seq_one_letter_code
_entity_poly.pdbx_strand_id
1 'polypeptide(L)'
;MIKRKLFSELIDHLPQKEMSLIFGPRQAGKTALMEMPKTHLDQRGERTLFLNLDIEWDRPHFESQAAFLKKIELELGRKRGYVFIDEIQRKDDAGLFLKGVFDLKSPYKFILSGSGIFAQLYRQIQPRTMLCHQSQFEQNHQNRPNNYLLFAFS
;
A
#
# COMPACT_ATOMS: atom_id res chain seq x y z
N MET A 1 14.04 -8.63 13.39
CA MET A 1 13.10 -9.76 13.47
C MET A 1 11.70 -9.42 12.97
N ILE A 2 11.07 -8.36 13.46
CA ILE A 2 9.71 -7.91 13.02
C ILE A 2 9.68 -7.57 11.51
N LYS A 3 10.66 -6.86 10.98
CA LYS A 3 10.75 -6.50 9.56
C LYS A 3 10.77 -7.72 8.63
N ARG A 4 11.44 -8.81 9.03
CA ARG A 4 11.49 -10.05 8.21
C ARG A 4 10.14 -10.76 8.17
N LYS A 5 9.41 -10.80 9.28
CA LYS A 5 8.07 -11.40 9.34
C LYS A 5 7.10 -10.61 8.46
N LEU A 6 7.09 -9.29 8.61
CA LEU A 6 6.22 -8.42 7.83
C LEU A 6 6.54 -8.47 6.33
N PHE A 7 7.82 -8.57 5.98
CA PHE A 7 8.26 -8.80 4.60
C PHE A 7 7.70 -10.11 4.04
N SER A 8 7.84 -11.21 4.79
CA SER A 8 7.30 -12.52 4.38
C SER A 8 5.78 -12.47 4.17
N GLU A 9 5.05 -11.88 5.12
CA GLU A 9 3.60 -11.71 5.03
C GLU A 9 3.21 -10.86 3.79
N LEU A 10 3.97 -9.80 3.51
CA LEU A 10 3.72 -8.96 2.34
C LEU A 10 3.99 -9.70 1.03
N ILE A 11 5.06 -10.49 0.96
CA ILE A 11 5.35 -11.34 -0.21
C ILE A 11 4.22 -12.36 -0.44
N ASP A 12 3.69 -12.97 0.61
CA ASP A 12 2.58 -13.91 0.54
C ASP A 12 1.27 -13.25 0.05
N HIS A 13 1.12 -11.94 0.28
CA HIS A 13 -0.01 -11.14 -0.19
C HIS A 13 0.10 -10.63 -1.64
N LEU A 14 1.30 -10.62 -2.22
CA LEU A 14 1.51 -10.08 -3.57
C LEU A 14 0.66 -10.77 -4.66
N PRO A 15 0.39 -12.09 -4.62
CA PRO A 15 -0.47 -12.74 -5.62
C PRO A 15 -1.95 -12.38 -5.50
N GLN A 16 -2.38 -11.85 -4.38
CA GLN A 16 -3.78 -11.53 -4.10
C GLN A 16 -4.19 -10.21 -4.77
N LYS A 17 -5.46 -10.09 -5.15
CA LYS A 17 -6.00 -8.88 -5.81
C LYS A 17 -6.19 -7.71 -4.85
N GLU A 18 -6.37 -8.00 -3.57
CA GLU A 18 -6.58 -7.02 -2.53
C GLU A 18 -5.41 -6.05 -2.43
N MET A 19 -5.70 -4.79 -2.11
CA MET A 19 -4.66 -3.82 -1.78
C MET A 19 -4.03 -4.17 -0.44
N SER A 20 -2.71 -4.03 -0.35
CA SER A 20 -1.97 -4.21 0.90
C SER A 20 -1.61 -2.85 1.48
N LEU A 21 -1.91 -2.62 2.74
CA LEU A 21 -1.58 -1.37 3.44
C LEU A 21 -0.62 -1.64 4.60
N ILE A 22 0.53 -1.01 4.56
CA ILE A 22 1.51 -0.97 5.64
C ILE A 22 1.24 0.28 6.46
N PHE A 23 0.81 0.09 7.69
CA PHE A 23 0.45 1.16 8.59
C PHE A 23 1.39 1.21 9.79
N GLY A 24 1.75 2.40 10.23
CA GLY A 24 2.64 2.58 11.38
C GLY A 24 2.93 4.06 11.64
N PRO A 25 3.57 4.39 12.78
CA PRO A 25 3.91 5.77 13.11
C PRO A 25 4.87 6.40 12.09
N ARG A 26 4.95 7.73 12.10
CA ARG A 26 5.93 8.45 11.29
C ARG A 26 7.35 7.99 11.64
N GLN A 27 8.24 8.02 10.67
CA GLN A 27 9.65 7.65 10.82
C GLN A 27 9.91 6.19 11.31
N ALA A 28 8.89 5.35 11.25
CA ALA A 28 9.02 3.95 11.65
C ALA A 28 9.71 3.06 10.60
N GLY A 29 10.19 3.63 9.49
CA GLY A 29 10.88 2.88 8.42
C GLY A 29 9.92 2.18 7.45
N LYS A 30 8.69 2.69 7.27
CA LYS A 30 7.70 2.14 6.32
C LYS A 30 8.21 2.15 4.87
N THR A 31 8.89 3.23 4.46
CA THR A 31 9.49 3.34 3.13
C THR A 31 10.48 2.20 2.89
N ALA A 32 11.37 1.92 3.84
CA ALA A 32 12.30 0.79 3.73
C ALA A 32 11.59 -0.56 3.64
N LEU A 33 10.44 -0.72 4.33
CA LEU A 33 9.60 -1.92 4.23
C LEU A 33 8.94 -2.07 2.87
N MET A 34 8.69 -0.98 2.16
CA MET A 34 8.17 -1.01 0.80
C MET A 34 9.26 -1.23 -0.24
N GLU A 35 10.45 -0.68 -0.02
CA GLU A 35 11.60 -0.87 -0.90
C GLU A 35 12.08 -2.32 -0.97
N MET A 36 12.01 -3.05 0.15
CA MET A 36 12.41 -4.47 0.18
C MET A 36 11.61 -5.35 -0.79
N PRO A 37 10.27 -5.40 -0.74
CA PRO A 37 9.49 -6.19 -1.70
C PRO A 37 9.60 -5.67 -3.13
N LYS A 38 9.73 -4.35 -3.32
CA LYS A 38 9.98 -3.78 -4.64
C LYS A 38 11.30 -4.32 -5.23
N THR A 39 12.40 -4.24 -4.48
CA THR A 39 13.70 -4.77 -4.90
C THR A 39 13.61 -6.26 -5.20
N HIS A 40 12.90 -7.03 -4.38
CA HIS A 40 12.69 -8.46 -4.61
C HIS A 40 11.97 -8.72 -5.94
N LEU A 41 10.93 -7.95 -6.24
CA LEU A 41 10.18 -8.05 -7.49
C LEU A 41 11.02 -7.62 -8.70
N ASP A 42 11.77 -6.52 -8.59
CA ASP A 42 12.67 -6.04 -9.65
C ASP A 42 13.72 -7.09 -10.02
N GLN A 43 14.31 -7.76 -9.02
CA GLN A 43 15.27 -8.84 -9.22
C GLN A 43 14.67 -10.07 -9.93
N ARG A 44 13.36 -10.24 -9.86
CA ARG A 44 12.61 -11.29 -10.55
C ARG A 44 12.13 -10.88 -11.94
N GLY A 45 12.46 -9.68 -12.39
CA GLY A 45 12.01 -9.13 -13.67
C GLY A 45 10.54 -8.71 -13.70
N GLU A 46 9.91 -8.56 -12.53
CA GLU A 46 8.55 -8.04 -12.42
C GLU A 46 8.51 -6.53 -12.66
N ARG A 47 7.39 -6.02 -13.15
CA ARG A 47 7.22 -4.60 -13.38
C ARG A 47 6.75 -3.91 -12.12
N THR A 48 7.50 -2.93 -11.67
CA THR A 48 7.20 -2.17 -10.46
C THR A 48 7.19 -0.67 -10.72
N LEU A 49 6.34 0.05 -10.03
CA LEU A 49 6.29 1.51 -9.99
C LEU A 49 6.24 1.93 -8.53
N PHE A 50 7.05 2.92 -8.15
CA PHE A 50 7.05 3.51 -6.83
C PHE A 50 6.66 4.99 -6.93
N LEU A 51 5.61 5.38 -6.20
CA LEU A 51 5.12 6.75 -6.11
C LEU A 51 5.11 7.18 -4.64
N ASN A 52 5.55 8.39 -4.37
CA ASN A 52 5.60 8.94 -3.03
C ASN A 52 4.92 10.32 -2.99
N LEU A 53 3.83 10.42 -2.23
CA LEU A 53 3.06 11.67 -2.12
C LEU A 53 3.78 12.80 -1.35
N ASP A 54 4.90 12.53 -0.70
CA ASP A 54 5.79 13.58 -0.19
C ASP A 54 6.61 14.24 -1.31
N ILE A 55 6.74 13.56 -2.46
CA ILE A 55 7.46 14.07 -3.63
C ILE A 55 6.53 14.90 -4.51
N GLU A 56 6.91 16.14 -4.78
CA GLU A 56 6.08 17.09 -5.52
C GLU A 56 5.72 16.61 -6.94
N TRP A 57 6.63 15.93 -7.64
CA TRP A 57 6.40 15.40 -8.99
C TRP A 57 5.37 14.30 -9.05
N ASP A 58 5.19 13.55 -7.96
CA ASP A 58 4.26 12.42 -7.94
C ASP A 58 2.82 12.87 -7.64
N ARG A 59 2.63 13.97 -6.92
CA ARG A 59 1.31 14.48 -6.51
C ARG A 59 0.33 14.69 -7.66
N PRO A 60 0.70 15.30 -8.79
CA PRO A 60 -0.24 15.54 -9.88
C PRO A 60 -0.90 14.27 -10.44
N HIS A 61 -0.21 13.12 -10.34
CA HIS A 61 -0.76 11.84 -10.81
C HIS A 61 -1.95 11.37 -9.97
N PHE A 62 -2.13 11.92 -8.78
CA PHE A 62 -3.23 11.57 -7.87
C PHE A 62 -4.42 12.55 -7.93
N GLU A 63 -4.45 13.48 -8.86
CA GLU A 63 -5.55 14.43 -9.01
C GLU A 63 -6.86 13.76 -9.38
N SER A 64 -6.81 12.69 -10.18
CA SER A 64 -7.96 11.86 -10.52
C SER A 64 -7.55 10.39 -10.67
N GLN A 65 -8.52 9.48 -10.53
CA GLN A 65 -8.30 8.07 -10.78
C GLN A 65 -7.87 7.81 -12.23
N ALA A 66 -8.41 8.56 -13.18
CA ALA A 66 -8.05 8.44 -14.60
C ALA A 66 -6.60 8.86 -14.85
N ALA A 67 -6.15 9.99 -14.29
CA ALA A 67 -4.76 10.44 -14.39
C ALA A 67 -3.80 9.44 -13.75
N PHE A 68 -4.17 8.91 -12.59
CA PHE A 68 -3.39 7.92 -11.85
C PHE A 68 -3.22 6.61 -12.65
N LEU A 69 -4.31 6.04 -13.15
CA LEU A 69 -4.26 4.80 -13.95
C LEU A 69 -3.53 5.00 -15.27
N LYS A 70 -3.68 6.15 -15.90
CA LYS A 70 -2.92 6.50 -17.11
C LYS A 70 -1.41 6.54 -16.85
N LYS A 71 -0.98 7.13 -15.73
CA LYS A 71 0.43 7.13 -15.33
C LYS A 71 0.95 5.71 -15.15
N ILE A 72 0.20 4.86 -14.44
CA ILE A 72 0.59 3.46 -14.23
C ILE A 72 0.67 2.71 -15.56
N GLU A 73 -0.31 2.88 -16.43
CA GLU A 73 -0.35 2.22 -17.74
C GLU A 73 0.84 2.63 -18.62
N LEU A 74 1.23 3.90 -18.59
CA LEU A 74 2.41 4.39 -19.32
C LEU A 74 3.71 3.77 -18.82
N GLU A 75 3.85 3.56 -17.52
CA GLU A 75 5.05 3.02 -16.88
C GLU A 75 5.11 1.47 -16.93
N LEU A 76 3.99 0.81 -16.65
CA LEU A 76 3.92 -0.64 -16.48
C LEU A 76 3.28 -1.38 -17.66
N GLY A 77 2.61 -0.65 -18.57
CA GLY A 77 1.78 -1.26 -19.60
C GLY A 77 0.47 -1.83 -19.05
N ARG A 78 -0.25 -2.58 -19.88
CA ARG A 78 -1.59 -3.12 -19.55
C ARG A 78 -1.58 -4.52 -18.95
N LYS A 79 -0.40 -5.04 -18.61
CA LYS A 79 -0.24 -6.35 -17.99
C LYS A 79 -0.08 -6.19 -16.48
N ARG A 80 -0.06 -7.31 -15.78
CA ARG A 80 0.21 -7.35 -14.35
C ARG A 80 1.45 -6.54 -13.97
N GLY A 81 1.34 -5.76 -12.93
CA GLY A 81 2.41 -4.97 -12.36
C GLY A 81 2.14 -4.65 -10.90
N TYR A 82 3.13 -4.11 -10.23
CA TYR A 82 3.08 -3.81 -8.80
C TYR A 82 3.30 -2.31 -8.59
N VAL A 83 2.37 -1.66 -7.92
CA VAL A 83 2.38 -0.23 -7.66
C VAL A 83 2.52 0.01 -6.17
N PHE A 84 3.62 0.63 -5.80
CA PHE A 84 3.92 1.04 -4.43
C PHE A 84 3.58 2.52 -4.27
N ILE A 85 2.77 2.84 -3.27
CA ILE A 85 2.37 4.21 -2.97
C ILE A 85 2.73 4.52 -1.52
N ASP A 86 3.71 5.39 -1.34
CA ASP A 86 4.15 5.84 -0.01
C ASP A 86 3.44 7.13 0.40
N GLU A 87 3.22 7.28 1.69
CA GLU A 87 2.61 8.46 2.31
C GLU A 87 1.19 8.77 1.79
N ILE A 88 0.36 7.72 1.61
CA ILE A 88 -1.01 7.86 1.04
C ILE A 88 -1.90 8.84 1.84
N GLN A 89 -1.63 9.08 3.13
CA GLN A 89 -2.38 10.05 3.92
C GLN A 89 -2.23 11.50 3.44
N ARG A 90 -1.26 11.79 2.56
CA ARG A 90 -1.11 13.09 1.91
C ARG A 90 -2.19 13.37 0.86
N LYS A 91 -2.88 12.32 0.41
CA LYS A 91 -4.04 12.45 -0.49
C LYS A 91 -5.29 12.76 0.33
N ASP A 92 -5.92 13.90 0.05
CA ASP A 92 -7.25 14.19 0.57
C ASP A 92 -8.24 13.15 0.04
N ASP A 93 -9.16 12.69 0.89
CA ASP A 93 -10.13 11.64 0.55
C ASP A 93 -9.51 10.36 -0.02
N ALA A 94 -8.36 9.97 0.51
CA ALA A 94 -7.59 8.80 0.06
C ALA A 94 -8.44 7.53 -0.02
N GLY A 95 -9.34 7.31 0.94
CA GLY A 95 -10.22 6.14 0.94
C GLY A 95 -11.16 6.10 -0.25
N LEU A 96 -11.81 7.21 -0.60
CA LEU A 96 -12.69 7.30 -1.77
C LEU A 96 -11.90 7.15 -3.08
N PHE A 97 -10.73 7.75 -3.15
CA PHE A 97 -9.83 7.62 -4.29
C PHE A 97 -9.43 6.17 -4.53
N LEU A 98 -8.95 5.48 -3.49
CA LEU A 98 -8.51 4.09 -3.54
C LEU A 98 -9.66 3.13 -3.86
N LYS A 99 -10.85 3.37 -3.28
CA LYS A 99 -12.04 2.59 -3.61
C LYS A 99 -12.36 2.68 -5.09
N GLY A 100 -12.35 3.89 -5.67
CA GLY A 100 -12.59 4.08 -7.10
C GLY A 100 -11.53 3.39 -7.96
N VAL A 101 -10.27 3.45 -7.59
CA VAL A 101 -9.18 2.75 -8.29
C VAL A 101 -9.38 1.22 -8.23
N PHE A 102 -9.76 0.70 -7.07
CA PHE A 102 -10.02 -0.73 -6.89
C PHE A 102 -11.22 -1.21 -7.73
N ASP A 103 -12.31 -0.43 -7.75
CA ASP A 103 -13.53 -0.76 -8.48
C ASP A 103 -13.32 -0.81 -10.02
N LEU A 104 -12.30 -0.13 -10.52
CA LEU A 104 -11.91 -0.18 -11.94
C LEU A 104 -11.24 -1.49 -12.36
N LYS A 105 -10.99 -2.41 -11.44
CA LYS A 105 -10.48 -3.78 -11.69
C LYS A 105 -9.25 -3.81 -12.60
N SER A 106 -8.29 -2.94 -12.34
CA SER A 106 -7.03 -2.91 -13.08
C SER A 106 -6.19 -4.17 -12.81
N PRO A 107 -5.23 -4.52 -13.70
CA PRO A 107 -4.38 -5.70 -13.53
C PRO A 107 -3.26 -5.50 -12.49
N TYR A 108 -3.23 -4.35 -11.82
CA TYR A 108 -2.13 -3.97 -10.93
C TYR A 108 -2.40 -4.38 -9.49
N LYS A 109 -1.35 -4.81 -8.80
CA LYS A 109 -1.33 -5.00 -7.35
C LYS A 109 -0.88 -3.70 -6.69
N PHE A 110 -1.68 -3.18 -5.77
CA PHE A 110 -1.36 -1.97 -5.01
C PHE A 110 -0.84 -2.30 -3.62
N ILE A 111 0.30 -1.72 -3.27
CA ILE A 111 0.92 -1.79 -1.95
C ILE A 111 1.07 -0.35 -1.45
N LEU A 112 0.44 -0.05 -0.34
CA LEU A 112 0.31 1.30 0.19
C LEU A 112 1.01 1.41 1.52
N SER A 113 1.58 2.56 1.81
CA SER A 113 2.00 2.92 3.16
C SER A 113 1.34 4.21 3.62
N GLY A 114 1.17 4.35 4.92
CA GLY A 114 0.63 5.57 5.51
C GLY A 114 0.81 5.65 7.01
N SER A 115 0.65 6.84 7.54
CA SER A 115 0.67 7.11 8.98
C SER A 115 -0.59 7.87 9.39
N GLY A 116 -1.13 7.59 10.58
CA GLY A 116 -2.19 8.40 11.21
C GLY A 116 -3.60 8.32 10.63
N ILE A 117 -3.81 7.68 9.47
CA ILE A 117 -5.11 7.72 8.75
C ILE A 117 -5.92 6.42 8.81
N PHE A 118 -5.45 5.41 9.53
CA PHE A 118 -6.12 4.11 9.53
C PHE A 118 -7.61 4.21 9.84
N ALA A 119 -7.98 4.94 10.88
CA ALA A 119 -9.39 5.12 11.27
C ALA A 119 -10.21 5.84 10.18
N GLN A 120 -9.60 6.79 9.47
CA GLN A 120 -10.25 7.52 8.39
C GLN A 120 -10.43 6.64 7.15
N LEU A 121 -9.41 5.92 6.74
CA LEU A 121 -9.49 4.93 5.66
C LEU A 121 -10.51 3.84 5.97
N TYR A 122 -10.50 3.31 7.19
CA TYR A 122 -11.45 2.30 7.63
C TYR A 122 -12.91 2.75 7.52
N ARG A 123 -13.21 4.02 7.85
CA ARG A 123 -14.57 4.58 7.72
C ARG A 123 -14.99 4.79 6.27
N GLN A 124 -14.06 5.11 5.38
CA GLN A 124 -14.32 5.41 3.97
C GLN A 124 -14.40 4.13 3.11
N ILE A 125 -13.57 3.15 3.41
CA ILE A 125 -13.58 1.82 2.77
C ILE A 125 -14.44 0.93 3.66
N GLN A 126 -15.68 0.66 3.28
CA GLN A 126 -16.62 -0.12 4.11
C GLN A 126 -16.07 -1.50 4.55
N PRO A 127 -16.44 -2.00 5.75
CA PRO A 127 -15.86 -3.23 6.37
C PRO A 127 -15.97 -4.52 5.55
N ARG A 128 -16.81 -4.57 4.53
CA ARG A 128 -16.99 -5.76 3.67
C ARG A 128 -15.79 -6.02 2.73
N THR A 129 -14.88 -5.06 2.61
CA THR A 129 -13.73 -5.11 1.71
C THR A 129 -12.40 -5.23 2.44
N MET A 130 -12.42 -5.40 3.76
CA MET A 130 -11.23 -5.37 4.58
C MET A 130 -10.99 -6.72 5.24
N LEU A 131 -10.06 -7.51 4.71
CA LEU A 131 -9.48 -8.65 5.41
C LEU A 131 -8.33 -8.14 6.27
N CYS A 132 -8.58 -7.99 7.56
CA CYS A 132 -7.54 -7.73 8.53
C CYS A 132 -6.87 -9.06 8.90
N HIS A 133 -5.71 -9.34 8.37
CA HIS A 133 -4.82 -10.32 8.96
C HIS A 133 -4.14 -9.68 10.18
N GLN A 134 -4.83 -9.70 11.31
CA GLN A 134 -4.20 -9.51 12.60
C GLN A 134 -3.28 -10.69 12.86
N SER A 135 -2.06 -10.62 12.34
CA SER A 135 -1.02 -11.51 12.84
C SER A 135 -0.78 -11.13 14.30
N GLN A 136 -1.38 -11.90 15.23
CA GLN A 136 -1.02 -12.02 16.68
C GLN A 136 -0.44 -10.76 17.38
N PHE A 137 -0.94 -9.58 17.07
CA PHE A 137 -0.42 -8.33 17.63
C PHE A 137 -1.10 -7.93 18.95
N GLU A 138 -2.19 -8.58 19.34
CA GLU A 138 -2.94 -8.23 20.55
C GLU A 138 -2.26 -8.60 21.88
N GLN A 139 -1.22 -9.42 21.88
CA GLN A 139 -0.60 -9.87 23.13
C GLN A 139 0.62 -9.09 23.62
N ASN A 140 1.09 -8.06 22.91
CA ASN A 140 2.29 -7.31 23.31
C ASN A 140 2.14 -5.78 23.25
N HIS A 141 0.97 -5.25 23.57
CA HIS A 141 0.63 -3.82 23.41
C HIS A 141 1.28 -2.85 24.42
N GLN A 142 2.11 -3.28 25.34
CA GLN A 142 2.50 -2.36 26.42
C GLN A 142 3.90 -1.72 26.31
N ASN A 143 4.82 -2.11 25.40
CA ASN A 143 6.18 -1.54 25.51
C ASN A 143 7.06 -1.52 24.23
N ARG A 144 6.58 -1.33 23.01
CA ARG A 144 7.50 -1.17 21.86
C ARG A 144 7.08 -0.08 20.86
N PRO A 145 7.99 0.86 20.51
CA PRO A 145 7.67 2.04 19.66
C PRO A 145 7.54 1.77 18.15
N ASN A 146 7.64 0.53 17.68
CA ASN A 146 7.69 0.20 16.24
C ASN A 146 6.61 -0.82 15.84
N ASN A 147 5.34 -0.49 16.08
CA ASN A 147 4.23 -1.35 15.69
C ASN A 147 3.78 -1.05 14.26
N TYR A 148 4.06 -1.97 13.33
CA TYR A 148 3.48 -1.94 11.98
C TYR A 148 2.26 -2.86 11.93
N LEU A 149 1.27 -2.44 11.17
CA LEU A 149 0.11 -3.26 10.84
C LEU A 149 0.06 -3.43 9.32
N LEU A 150 -0.09 -4.66 8.88
CA LEU A 150 -0.36 -4.99 7.49
C LEU A 150 -1.84 -5.28 7.37
N PHE A 151 -2.50 -4.56 6.47
CA PHE A 151 -3.89 -4.78 6.12
C PHE A 151 -4.02 -5.14 4.66
N ALA A 152 -4.91 -6.07 4.36
CA ALA A 152 -5.34 -6.33 2.99
C ALA A 152 -6.78 -5.84 2.82
N PHE A 153 -7.05 -5.19 1.69
CA PHE A 153 -8.36 -4.68 1.31
C PHE A 153 -8.87 -5.45 0.09
N SER A 154 -10.05 -5.95 0.17
CA SER A 154 -10.74 -6.60 -0.94
C SER A 154 -11.83 -5.72 -1.55
#